data_1f014e7124ab12870eb4c9d806b6f48e
#
_entry.id   1f014e7124ab12870eb4c9d806b6f48e
#
_cell.length_a   1.000
_cell.length_b   1.000
_cell.length_c   1.000
_cell.angle_alpha   90.00
_cell.angle_beta   90.00
_cell.angle_gamma   90.00
#
_symmetry.space_group_name_H-M   'P 1'
#
loop_
_entity.id
_entity.type
_entity.pdbx_description
1 polymer ?
#
loop_
_entity_poly.entity_id
_entity_poly.type
_entity_poly.pdbx_seq_one_letter_code
_entity_poly.pdbx_strand_id
1 'polypeptide(L)'
;SSRTFRTGDYGLVCQNESGSYNPDMENYIYSPVINIPAGDQVGIDFLVRGSLLDGDVFPEVDYWGMQVSPDDGASWFYVSNPYGDTSSTAFNYVYSDAPEFWSLFSTTYSEPIDISNYAGGSIQIRYWFHSDSDAPQGEGLFLDDITVSVDGENAYYESFEDSTMAGWVSVDQTSTEPAWHTDTYGAYGGS
;
A
#
# COMPACT_ATOMS: atom_id res chain seq x y z
N SER A 1 22.46 -4.06 12.58
CA SER A 1 21.36 -3.74 13.50
C SER A 1 20.08 -3.97 12.73
N SER A 2 19.37 -5.03 13.07
CA SER A 2 18.03 -5.28 12.52
C SER A 2 17.11 -4.17 13.03
N ARG A 3 16.76 -3.23 12.19
CA ARG A 3 15.61 -2.39 12.46
C ARG A 3 14.38 -3.23 12.24
N THR A 4 13.73 -3.63 13.30
CA THR A 4 12.36 -4.12 13.25
C THR A 4 11.48 -2.91 12.95
N PHE A 5 11.14 -2.72 11.68
CA PHE A 5 10.29 -1.62 11.24
C PHE A 5 8.82 -2.01 11.31
N ARG A 6 8.39 -2.47 12.47
CA ARG A 6 7.04 -2.91 12.62
C ARG A 6 6.59 -2.66 14.04
N THR A 7 5.43 -2.09 14.17
CA THR A 7 4.74 -1.99 15.44
C THR A 7 3.66 -3.07 15.51
N GLY A 8 3.48 -3.68 16.65
CA GLY A 8 2.37 -4.54 16.98
C GLY A 8 2.36 -5.97 16.41
N ASP A 9 1.16 -6.54 16.29
CA ASP A 9 0.92 -7.95 15.97
C ASP A 9 0.10 -8.17 14.69
N TYR A 10 -0.50 -7.13 14.11
CA TYR A 10 -1.36 -7.19 12.92
C TYR A 10 -0.87 -6.27 11.82
N GLY A 11 -1.22 -6.59 10.60
CA GLY A 11 -1.01 -5.76 9.41
C GLY A 11 -2.02 -6.12 8.33
N LEU A 12 -2.09 -5.29 7.32
CA LEU A 12 -2.95 -5.50 6.15
C LEU A 12 -2.25 -6.38 5.14
N VAL A 13 -2.94 -7.37 4.59
CA VAL A 13 -2.34 -8.33 3.66
C VAL A 13 -3.26 -8.65 2.49
N CYS A 14 -2.68 -8.84 1.31
CA CYS A 14 -3.33 -9.38 0.12
C CYS A 14 -2.75 -10.76 -0.19
N GLN A 15 -3.35 -11.80 0.38
CA GLN A 15 -2.99 -13.22 0.18
C GLN A 15 -4.17 -14.13 0.49
N ASN A 16 -4.10 -15.39 0.08
CA ASN A 16 -5.10 -16.41 0.40
C ASN A 16 -4.81 -17.10 1.73
N GLU A 17 -5.73 -17.95 2.21
CA GLU A 17 -5.58 -18.69 3.46
C GLU A 17 -4.35 -19.62 3.50
N SER A 18 -3.78 -19.96 2.35
CA SER A 18 -2.55 -20.76 2.28
C SER A 18 -1.27 -19.94 2.37
N GLY A 19 -1.37 -18.61 2.44
CA GLY A 19 -0.25 -17.71 2.59
C GLY A 19 0.44 -17.34 1.26
N SER A 20 -0.29 -17.39 0.16
CA SER A 20 0.16 -16.90 -1.14
C SER A 20 -0.98 -16.14 -1.84
N TYR A 21 -0.66 -15.33 -2.83
CA TYR A 21 -1.71 -14.78 -3.68
C TYR A 21 -2.12 -15.78 -4.78
N ASN A 22 -3.24 -15.53 -5.45
CA ASN A 22 -3.71 -16.33 -6.57
C ASN A 22 -3.27 -15.70 -7.90
N PRO A 23 -3.23 -16.44 -9.02
CA PRO A 23 -3.11 -15.85 -10.34
C PRO A 23 -4.38 -15.06 -10.72
N ASP A 24 -4.26 -14.17 -11.71
CA ASP A 24 -5.36 -13.38 -12.28
C ASP A 24 -6.11 -12.51 -11.25
N MET A 25 -5.40 -11.97 -10.26
CA MET A 25 -6.00 -11.07 -9.25
C MET A 25 -6.01 -9.62 -9.71
N GLU A 26 -7.07 -8.91 -9.36
CA GLU A 26 -7.17 -7.45 -9.43
C GLU A 26 -7.91 -6.95 -8.20
N ASN A 27 -7.17 -6.69 -7.13
CA ASN A 27 -7.71 -6.41 -5.81
C ASN A 27 -7.35 -5.02 -5.32
N TYR A 28 -8.35 -4.30 -4.86
CA TYR A 28 -8.24 -2.96 -4.31
C TYR A 28 -8.55 -2.94 -2.82
N ILE A 29 -7.88 -2.05 -2.10
CA ILE A 29 -8.24 -1.66 -0.73
C ILE A 29 -8.33 -0.14 -0.65
N TYR A 30 -9.43 0.36 -0.09
CA TYR A 30 -9.75 1.78 0.00
C TYR A 30 -9.76 2.22 1.46
N SER A 31 -9.07 3.31 1.78
CA SER A 31 -9.15 3.92 3.10
C SER A 31 -10.54 4.54 3.36
N PRO A 32 -10.90 4.81 4.61
CA PRO A 32 -11.93 5.81 4.89
C PRO A 32 -11.52 7.18 4.33
N VAL A 33 -12.47 8.12 4.27
CA VAL A 33 -12.16 9.51 3.94
C VAL A 33 -11.32 10.11 5.06
N ILE A 34 -10.16 10.64 4.71
CA ILE A 34 -9.19 11.25 5.63
C ILE A 34 -9.26 12.76 5.46
N ASN A 35 -9.62 13.48 6.52
CA ASN A 35 -9.60 14.93 6.53
C ASN A 35 -8.18 15.43 6.72
N ILE A 36 -7.70 16.28 5.83
CA ILE A 36 -6.37 16.87 5.87
C ILE A 36 -6.48 18.29 6.44
N PRO A 37 -5.90 18.56 7.60
CA PRO A 37 -5.79 19.93 8.13
C PRO A 37 -5.08 20.86 7.14
N ALA A 38 -5.32 22.16 7.25
CA ALA A 38 -4.53 23.15 6.53
C ALA A 38 -3.09 23.14 7.06
N GLY A 39 -2.12 23.19 6.15
CA GLY A 39 -0.70 23.18 6.45
C GLY A 39 0.14 23.43 5.22
N ASP A 40 1.43 23.55 5.37
CA ASP A 40 2.36 23.81 4.28
C ASP A 40 2.88 22.51 3.65
N GLN A 41 3.06 21.46 4.44
CA GLN A 41 3.57 20.17 3.99
C GLN A 41 2.63 19.05 4.40
N VAL A 42 2.18 18.25 3.44
CA VAL A 42 1.39 17.04 3.69
C VAL A 42 2.09 15.85 3.06
N GLY A 43 2.28 14.79 3.84
CA GLY A 43 2.97 13.60 3.39
C GLY A 43 2.25 12.31 3.75
N ILE A 44 2.48 11.28 2.93
CA ILE A 44 2.08 9.90 3.23
C ILE A 44 3.33 9.05 3.36
N ASP A 45 3.38 8.22 4.39
CA ASP A 45 4.32 7.11 4.51
C ASP A 45 3.63 5.86 5.07
N PHE A 46 4.24 4.70 4.86
CA PHE A 46 3.74 3.42 5.34
C PHE A 46 4.85 2.36 5.34
N LEU A 47 4.68 1.32 6.11
CA LEU A 47 5.53 0.14 6.04
C LEU A 47 5.00 -0.80 4.95
N VAL A 48 5.91 -1.38 4.18
CA VAL A 48 5.61 -2.34 3.13
C VAL A 48 6.57 -3.52 3.18
N ARG A 49 6.04 -4.67 2.89
CA ARG A 49 6.79 -5.92 2.69
C ARG A 49 6.05 -6.75 1.66
N GLY A 50 6.76 -7.63 0.96
CA GLY A 50 6.09 -8.59 0.09
C GLY A 50 7.05 -9.50 -0.66
N SER A 51 6.45 -10.40 -1.42
CA SER A 51 7.12 -11.23 -2.39
C SER A 51 6.19 -11.40 -3.57
N LEU A 52 6.53 -10.73 -4.64
CA LEU A 52 5.90 -10.88 -5.94
C LEU A 52 6.87 -11.71 -6.77
N LEU A 53 6.52 -12.97 -7.01
CA LEU A 53 7.40 -13.89 -7.73
C LEU A 53 7.01 -13.87 -9.21
N ASP A 54 7.82 -13.19 -9.98
CA ASP A 54 7.61 -13.02 -11.40
C ASP A 54 8.91 -13.19 -12.17
N GLY A 55 8.86 -13.84 -13.30
CA GLY A 55 9.98 -14.03 -14.20
C GLY A 55 9.86 -13.27 -15.51
N ASP A 56 8.76 -12.59 -15.72
CA ASP A 56 8.39 -12.00 -17.00
C ASP A 56 8.71 -10.49 -17.10
N VAL A 57 8.31 -9.89 -18.19
CA VAL A 57 8.57 -8.48 -18.49
C VAL A 57 7.22 -7.77 -18.65
N PHE A 58 7.06 -6.65 -17.97
CA PHE A 58 5.85 -5.83 -18.09
C PHE A 58 5.29 -5.80 -19.54
N PRO A 59 3.97 -5.98 -19.77
CA PRO A 59 2.87 -5.93 -18.81
C PRO A 59 2.45 -7.28 -18.16
N GLU A 60 3.12 -8.36 -18.49
CA GLU A 60 2.87 -9.71 -17.97
C GLU A 60 3.69 -9.91 -16.69
N VAL A 61 3.40 -9.11 -15.65
CA VAL A 61 4.09 -9.13 -14.37
C VAL A 61 3.11 -8.87 -13.23
N ASP A 62 3.41 -9.45 -12.10
CA ASP A 62 2.74 -9.11 -10.85
C ASP A 62 3.15 -7.72 -10.37
N TYR A 63 2.20 -6.90 -9.94
CA TYR A 63 2.49 -5.55 -9.50
C TYR A 63 1.49 -5.01 -8.47
N TRP A 64 1.89 -3.95 -7.80
CA TRP A 64 1.03 -3.19 -6.89
C TRP A 64 1.23 -1.68 -7.09
N GLY A 65 0.31 -0.89 -6.54
CA GLY A 65 0.41 0.55 -6.60
C GLY A 65 -0.46 1.27 -5.60
N MET A 66 -0.30 2.61 -5.54
CA MET A 66 -1.05 3.49 -4.67
C MET A 66 -1.59 4.70 -5.44
N GLN A 67 -2.80 5.10 -5.11
CA GLN A 67 -3.43 6.32 -5.64
C GLN A 67 -4.17 7.07 -4.52
N VAL A 68 -4.41 8.36 -4.75
CA VAL A 68 -5.26 9.18 -3.88
C VAL A 68 -6.42 9.77 -4.68
N SER A 69 -7.53 9.93 -4.00
CA SER A 69 -8.73 10.60 -4.52
C SER A 69 -9.07 11.80 -3.63
N PRO A 70 -9.23 13.01 -4.17
CA PRO A 70 -9.67 14.17 -3.41
C PRO A 70 -11.20 14.38 -3.44
N ASP A 71 -11.95 13.50 -4.09
CA ASP A 71 -13.36 13.66 -4.43
C ASP A 71 -14.20 12.40 -4.14
N ASP A 72 -13.90 11.77 -3.01
CA ASP A 72 -14.63 10.61 -2.48
C ASP A 72 -14.68 9.43 -3.47
N GLY A 73 -13.55 9.16 -4.14
CA GLY A 73 -13.42 8.05 -5.07
C GLY A 73 -13.92 8.31 -6.49
N ALA A 74 -14.39 9.53 -6.81
CA ALA A 74 -14.87 9.83 -8.16
C ALA A 74 -13.73 9.92 -9.18
N SER A 75 -12.54 10.38 -8.77
CA SER A 75 -11.32 10.35 -9.57
C SER A 75 -10.11 9.91 -8.74
N TRP A 76 -9.13 9.28 -9.39
CA TRP A 76 -7.95 8.73 -8.75
C TRP A 76 -6.68 9.22 -9.42
N PHE A 77 -5.74 9.69 -8.61
CA PHE A 77 -4.49 10.25 -9.07
C PHE A 77 -3.31 9.49 -8.45
N TYR A 78 -2.32 9.19 -9.28
CA TYR A 78 -1.06 8.69 -8.79
C TYR A 78 -0.34 9.75 -7.97
N VAL A 79 0.26 9.36 -6.87
CA VAL A 79 1.14 10.22 -6.09
C VAL A 79 2.54 10.24 -6.68
N SER A 80 3.36 11.22 -6.35
CA SER A 80 4.73 11.33 -6.86
C SER A 80 5.54 10.06 -6.56
N ASN A 81 6.21 9.52 -7.57
CA ASN A 81 7.06 8.36 -7.39
C ASN A 81 8.28 8.71 -6.51
N PRO A 82 8.41 8.11 -5.33
CA PRO A 82 9.56 8.36 -4.46
C PRO A 82 10.90 7.90 -5.06
N TYR A 83 10.87 7.05 -6.09
CA TYR A 83 12.07 6.54 -6.77
C TYR A 83 12.46 7.31 -8.02
N GLY A 84 11.80 8.43 -8.30
CA GLY A 84 12.36 9.50 -9.12
C GLY A 84 12.20 9.41 -10.62
N ASP A 85 11.44 8.49 -11.20
CA ASP A 85 11.13 8.54 -12.62
C ASP A 85 9.82 9.28 -12.87
N THR A 86 9.93 10.50 -13.38
CA THR A 86 8.78 11.33 -13.76
C THR A 86 8.43 11.23 -15.24
N SER A 87 9.09 10.36 -15.99
CA SER A 87 9.05 10.37 -17.45
C SER A 87 7.93 9.54 -18.08
N SER A 88 7.28 8.66 -17.34
CA SER A 88 6.22 7.82 -17.85
C SER A 88 4.87 8.14 -17.21
N THR A 89 3.84 8.04 -18.01
CA THR A 89 2.51 8.54 -17.68
C THR A 89 1.65 7.59 -16.84
N ALA A 90 1.91 6.30 -16.86
CA ALA A 90 1.04 5.33 -16.22
C ALA A 90 1.75 4.41 -15.22
N PHE A 91 3.05 4.25 -15.34
CA PHE A 91 3.81 3.19 -14.67
C PHE A 91 4.75 3.66 -13.57
N ASN A 92 4.83 4.96 -13.30
CA ASN A 92 5.69 5.53 -12.26
C ASN A 92 5.25 5.18 -10.83
N TYR A 93 4.14 4.47 -10.68
CA TYR A 93 3.47 4.20 -9.42
C TYR A 93 3.07 2.74 -9.28
N VAL A 94 3.61 1.92 -10.17
CA VAL A 94 3.42 0.49 -10.18
C VAL A 94 4.76 -0.17 -9.88
N TYR A 95 4.76 -1.10 -8.98
CA TYR A 95 5.96 -1.75 -8.50
C TYR A 95 5.82 -3.25 -8.75
N SER A 96 6.66 -3.79 -9.62
CA SER A 96 6.79 -5.24 -9.85
C SER A 96 7.65 -5.92 -8.80
N ASP A 97 8.02 -5.21 -7.76
CA ASP A 97 8.86 -5.72 -6.69
C ASP A 97 8.39 -5.18 -5.35
N ALA A 98 8.62 -5.94 -4.31
CA ALA A 98 8.37 -5.54 -2.94
C ALA A 98 9.55 -6.00 -2.07
N PRO A 99 9.93 -5.23 -1.04
CA PRO A 99 11.03 -5.63 -0.19
C PRO A 99 10.72 -6.92 0.58
N GLU A 100 11.64 -7.87 0.62
CA GLU A 100 11.52 -9.12 1.38
C GLU A 100 11.34 -8.88 2.89
N PHE A 101 11.80 -7.73 3.37
CA PHE A 101 11.71 -7.33 4.77
C PHE A 101 10.93 -6.03 4.88
N TRP A 102 10.26 -5.84 6.01
CA TRP A 102 9.55 -4.60 6.29
C TRP A 102 10.44 -3.38 6.07
N SER A 103 10.03 -2.50 5.20
CA SER A 103 10.72 -1.27 4.83
C SER A 103 9.75 -0.10 4.83
N LEU A 104 10.23 1.05 5.29
CA LEU A 104 9.45 2.27 5.18
C LEU A 104 9.37 2.68 3.71
N PHE A 105 8.15 2.77 3.19
CA PHE A 105 7.90 3.31 1.88
C PHE A 105 7.81 4.84 1.98
N SER A 106 8.85 5.48 1.52
CA SER A 106 9.00 6.94 1.54
C SER A 106 9.79 7.38 0.31
N THR A 107 10.05 8.66 0.19
CA THR A 107 10.93 9.17 -0.86
C THR A 107 12.38 8.68 -0.70
N THR A 108 13.18 8.80 -1.75
CA THR A 108 14.61 8.43 -1.78
C THR A 108 15.45 9.02 -0.63
N TYR A 109 14.95 10.05 0.04
CA TYR A 109 15.60 10.77 1.14
C TYR A 109 14.94 10.50 2.50
N SER A 110 14.13 9.47 2.61
CA SER A 110 13.33 9.17 3.81
C SER A 110 12.30 10.25 4.15
N GLU A 111 11.90 11.01 3.17
CA GLU A 111 10.81 11.97 3.31
C GLU A 111 9.49 11.32 2.91
N PRO A 112 8.38 11.64 3.55
CA PRO A 112 7.05 11.17 3.14
C PRO A 112 6.75 11.52 1.67
N ILE A 113 5.88 10.74 1.03
CA ILE A 113 5.38 11.05 -0.32
C ILE A 113 4.60 12.36 -0.25
N ASP A 114 5.04 13.37 -0.99
CA ASP A 114 4.42 14.70 -0.97
C ASP A 114 3.02 14.69 -1.60
N ILE A 115 2.03 15.07 -0.81
CA ILE A 115 0.65 15.30 -1.23
C ILE A 115 0.13 16.66 -0.78
N SER A 116 1.01 17.64 -0.63
CA SER A 116 0.67 18.99 -0.11
C SER A 116 -0.39 19.72 -0.92
N ASN A 117 -0.61 19.30 -2.18
CA ASN A 117 -1.71 19.81 -3.01
C ASN A 117 -3.11 19.56 -2.42
N TYR A 118 -3.23 18.66 -1.46
CA TYR A 118 -4.50 18.31 -0.81
C TYR A 118 -4.67 18.93 0.57
N ALA A 119 -3.76 19.79 1.01
CA ALA A 119 -3.84 20.48 2.30
C ALA A 119 -5.15 21.26 2.46
N GLY A 120 -5.78 21.13 3.62
CA GLY A 120 -7.07 21.76 3.93
C GLY A 120 -8.29 21.11 3.28
N GLY A 121 -8.12 19.97 2.63
CA GLY A 121 -9.19 19.20 1.98
C GLY A 121 -9.43 17.85 2.65
N SER A 122 -9.84 16.88 1.85
CA SER A 122 -9.94 15.48 2.25
C SER A 122 -9.44 14.57 1.14
N ILE A 123 -8.99 13.39 1.50
CA ILE A 123 -8.56 12.37 0.55
C ILE A 123 -9.10 11.00 0.95
N GLN A 124 -9.17 10.10 -0.03
CA GLN A 124 -9.08 8.67 0.18
C GLN A 124 -7.79 8.15 -0.42
N ILE A 125 -7.21 7.13 0.20
CA ILE A 125 -6.06 6.37 -0.32
C ILE A 125 -6.60 5.04 -0.83
N ARG A 126 -6.07 4.55 -1.96
CA ARG A 126 -6.23 3.16 -2.32
C ARG A 126 -4.90 2.53 -2.67
N TYR A 127 -4.76 1.27 -2.29
CA TYR A 127 -3.74 0.39 -2.84
C TYR A 127 -4.43 -0.62 -3.74
N TRP A 128 -3.70 -1.09 -4.76
CA TRP A 128 -4.16 -2.23 -5.55
C TRP A 128 -3.03 -3.23 -5.73
N PHE A 129 -3.43 -4.46 -5.91
CA PHE A 129 -2.57 -5.57 -6.21
C PHE A 129 -3.09 -6.28 -7.46
N HIS A 130 -2.21 -6.51 -8.40
CA HIS A 130 -2.47 -7.23 -9.63
C HIS A 130 -1.52 -8.43 -9.73
N SER A 131 -2.05 -9.57 -10.12
CA SER A 131 -1.25 -10.72 -10.54
C SER A 131 -1.71 -11.20 -11.92
N ASP A 132 -0.76 -11.66 -12.71
CA ASP A 132 -1.07 -12.27 -14.00
C ASP A 132 -1.48 -13.74 -13.88
N SER A 133 -1.53 -14.47 -15.01
CA SER A 133 -2.05 -15.84 -15.06
C SER A 133 -1.00 -16.90 -14.81
N ASP A 134 0.25 -16.55 -14.67
CA ASP A 134 1.34 -17.52 -14.59
C ASP A 134 1.72 -17.90 -13.13
N ALA A 135 2.71 -18.74 -12.98
CA ALA A 135 3.28 -19.20 -11.72
C ALA A 135 4.80 -19.06 -11.74
N PRO A 136 5.45 -18.89 -10.60
CA PRO A 136 4.96 -19.10 -9.24
C PRO A 136 4.36 -17.84 -8.60
N GLN A 137 3.37 -18.01 -7.71
CA GLN A 137 2.88 -16.94 -6.85
C GLN A 137 3.71 -16.85 -5.56
N GLY A 138 3.99 -15.63 -5.13
CA GLY A 138 4.68 -15.35 -3.87
C GLY A 138 3.76 -15.19 -2.67
N GLU A 139 4.27 -14.61 -1.60
CA GLU A 139 3.50 -14.35 -0.38
C GLU A 139 2.46 -13.21 -0.55
N GLY A 140 2.61 -12.37 -1.57
CA GLY A 140 1.76 -11.20 -1.78
C GLY A 140 2.29 -9.94 -1.12
N LEU A 141 1.43 -8.95 -0.92
CA LEU A 141 1.75 -7.63 -0.41
C LEU A 141 1.23 -7.44 1.01
N PHE A 142 2.08 -6.89 1.87
CA PHE A 142 1.78 -6.55 3.26
C PHE A 142 2.00 -5.05 3.46
N LEU A 143 1.05 -4.39 4.12
CA LEU A 143 1.09 -2.98 4.47
C LEU A 143 0.83 -2.80 5.96
N ASP A 144 1.50 -1.80 6.56
CA ASP A 144 1.34 -1.46 7.97
C ASP A 144 1.70 -0.01 8.22
N ASP A 145 1.35 0.51 9.41
CA ASP A 145 1.72 1.85 9.90
C ASP A 145 1.46 2.97 8.89
N ILE A 146 0.28 2.97 8.25
CA ILE A 146 -0.07 3.98 7.25
C ILE A 146 -0.29 5.32 7.93
N THR A 147 0.52 6.31 7.58
CA THR A 147 0.53 7.63 8.19
C THR A 147 0.26 8.72 7.15
N VAL A 148 -0.62 9.65 7.48
CA VAL A 148 -0.72 10.93 6.79
C VAL A 148 -0.32 12.02 7.77
N SER A 149 0.70 12.79 7.45
CA SER A 149 1.22 13.87 8.29
C SER A 149 0.99 15.23 7.67
N VAL A 150 0.80 16.25 8.52
CA VAL A 150 0.72 17.67 8.13
C VAL A 150 1.73 18.41 8.99
N ASP A 151 2.69 19.08 8.36
CA ASP A 151 3.77 19.81 9.02
C ASP A 151 4.51 18.98 10.09
N GLY A 152 4.64 17.65 9.84
CA GLY A 152 5.30 16.71 10.70
C GLY A 152 4.45 16.12 11.83
N GLU A 153 3.18 16.51 11.94
CA GLU A 153 2.23 15.96 12.92
C GLU A 153 1.25 14.99 12.24
N ASN A 154 0.92 13.86 12.91
CA ASN A 154 0.01 12.88 12.34
C ASN A 154 -1.42 13.43 12.26
N ALA A 155 -1.94 13.57 11.05
CA ALA A 155 -3.36 13.84 10.78
C ALA A 155 -4.19 12.55 10.71
N TYR A 156 -3.55 11.45 10.29
CA TYR A 156 -4.13 10.11 10.26
C TYR A 156 -3.03 9.09 10.54
N TYR A 157 -3.39 8.03 11.23
CA TYR A 157 -2.52 6.89 11.48
C TYR A 157 -3.34 5.62 11.61
N GLU A 158 -2.93 4.57 10.91
CA GLU A 158 -3.55 3.25 10.97
C GLU A 158 -2.49 2.16 11.04
N SER A 159 -2.56 1.35 12.09
CA SER A 159 -1.63 0.25 12.36
C SER A 159 -2.32 -1.12 12.34
N PHE A 160 -3.63 -1.18 12.12
CA PHE A 160 -4.44 -2.40 12.10
C PHE A 160 -4.39 -3.26 13.37
N GLU A 161 -3.86 -2.73 14.48
CA GLU A 161 -3.62 -3.47 15.73
C GLU A 161 -4.87 -3.90 16.48
N ASP A 162 -6.03 -3.35 16.14
CA ASP A 162 -7.32 -3.82 16.65
C ASP A 162 -7.83 -5.07 15.90
N SER A 163 -7.04 -5.62 14.99
CA SER A 163 -7.39 -6.76 14.13
C SER A 163 -8.62 -6.54 13.25
N THR A 164 -8.96 -5.29 13.00
CA THR A 164 -10.05 -4.91 12.11
C THR A 164 -9.51 -4.17 10.89
N MET A 165 -10.35 -4.02 9.87
CA MET A 165 -10.01 -3.21 8.71
C MET A 165 -10.13 -1.69 8.97
N ALA A 166 -10.46 -1.28 10.20
CA ALA A 166 -10.54 0.14 10.63
C ALA A 166 -11.32 1.07 9.68
N GLY A 167 -12.32 0.55 9.02
CA GLY A 167 -13.10 1.27 8.00
C GLY A 167 -12.51 1.23 6.58
N TRP A 168 -11.38 0.56 6.38
CA TRP A 168 -10.89 0.22 5.06
C TRP A 168 -11.80 -0.81 4.38
N VAL A 169 -11.98 -0.67 3.07
CA VAL A 169 -12.89 -1.52 2.28
C VAL A 169 -12.13 -2.24 1.19
N SER A 170 -12.13 -3.56 1.28
CA SER A 170 -11.55 -4.43 0.25
C SER A 170 -12.53 -4.67 -0.89
N VAL A 171 -12.05 -4.62 -2.12
CA VAL A 171 -12.85 -4.89 -3.34
C VAL A 171 -12.04 -5.77 -4.28
N ASP A 172 -12.55 -6.98 -4.51
CA ASP A 172 -12.05 -7.89 -5.52
C ASP A 172 -12.78 -7.65 -6.85
N GLN A 173 -12.04 -7.38 -7.92
CA GLN A 173 -12.59 -7.17 -9.25
C GLN A 173 -12.68 -8.46 -10.08
N THR A 174 -12.04 -9.53 -9.64
CA THR A 174 -11.89 -10.76 -10.43
C THR A 174 -12.65 -11.94 -9.87
N SER A 175 -13.22 -11.85 -8.68
CA SER A 175 -13.89 -12.95 -7.98
C SER A 175 -12.98 -14.17 -7.72
N THR A 176 -11.69 -13.95 -7.63
CA THR A 176 -10.69 -15.01 -7.42
C THR A 176 -10.28 -15.15 -5.97
N GLU A 177 -11.11 -14.74 -5.01
CA GLU A 177 -10.67 -14.84 -3.59
C GLU A 177 -9.17 -15.19 -3.43
N PRO A 178 -8.43 -14.54 -2.62
CA PRO A 178 -8.77 -13.70 -1.48
C PRO A 178 -8.68 -12.20 -1.77
N ALA A 179 -9.37 -11.48 -0.93
CA ALA A 179 -9.32 -10.03 -0.85
C ALA A 179 -8.32 -9.57 0.23
N TRP A 180 -8.10 -8.27 0.33
CA TRP A 180 -7.36 -7.67 1.43
C TRP A 180 -8.03 -7.94 2.78
N HIS A 181 -7.23 -8.31 3.77
CA HIS A 181 -7.68 -8.57 5.14
C HIS A 181 -6.57 -8.26 6.14
N THR A 182 -6.92 -8.21 7.41
CA THR A 182 -5.93 -8.11 8.49
C THR A 182 -5.47 -9.50 8.92
N ASP A 183 -4.17 -9.70 9.10
CA ASP A 183 -3.60 -10.97 9.55
C ASP A 183 -2.40 -10.73 10.47
N THR A 184 -2.13 -11.70 11.30
CA THR A 184 -0.93 -11.82 12.10
C THR A 184 0.25 -12.41 11.34
N TYR A 185 0.03 -12.98 10.16
CA TYR A 185 1.10 -13.63 9.38
C TYR A 185 2.18 -12.65 8.92
N GLY A 186 1.79 -11.43 8.62
CA GLY A 186 2.73 -10.32 8.42
C GLY A 186 3.40 -9.87 9.71
N ALA A 187 2.81 -10.20 10.85
CA ALA A 187 3.32 -9.95 12.17
C ALA A 187 4.46 -10.92 12.47
N TYR A 188 5.68 -10.56 12.12
CA TYR A 188 6.86 -11.34 12.49
C TYR A 188 7.05 -11.29 14.01
N GLY A 189 6.38 -12.21 14.70
CA GLY A 189 6.67 -12.52 16.08
C GLY A 189 8.07 -13.09 16.15
N GLY A 190 9.07 -12.26 16.36
CA GLY A 190 10.37 -12.71 16.78
C GLY A 190 10.23 -13.30 18.17
N SER A 191 10.32 -14.63 18.31
CA SER A 191 10.66 -15.32 19.56
C SER A 191 12.14 -15.18 19.85
#